data_d37aa8c9b63ca0ef96f52645ab161a71
#
_entry.id   d37aa8c9b63ca0ef96f52645ab161a71
#
_cell.length_a   1.000
_cell.length_b   1.000
_cell.length_c   1.000
_cell.angle_alpha   90.00
_cell.angle_beta   90.00
_cell.angle_gamma   90.00
#
_symmetry.space_group_name_H-M   'P 1'
#
loop_
_entity.id
_entity.type
_entity.pdbx_description
1 polymer ?
#
loop_
_entity_poly.entity_id
_entity_poly.type
_entity_poly.pdbx_seq_one_letter_code
_entity_poly.pdbx_strand_id
1 'polypeptide(L)'
;MNLFIQMFRFAAEPFFFQRAQNKGSKQLYAIVMEFFTAFCGLILLGVFLYLDVFALIIGKDFRSGMGVVPIMLLSYMLLGMLFNVSMWYKLSGKTNMAIWITLAGLVVTTLVNVIFMPKFSFWAAAFGHLASYLVMFIISAVLGAKYYPIPYSWKRIGALFVLIGAVCGLSMLMDNMMFAGVNAGSSPASAVVVKLLLHTVLLAVYFAGCAFLLKGRYKMALATEE
;
A
#
# COMPACT_ATOMS: atom_id res chain seq x y z
N MET A 1 -5.38 4.97 -6.31
CA MET A 1 -4.36 3.97 -5.95
C MET A 1 -4.01 3.08 -7.14
N ASN A 2 -4.95 2.35 -7.74
CA ASN A 2 -4.67 1.43 -8.85
C ASN A 2 -4.01 2.14 -10.05
N LEU A 3 -4.51 3.29 -10.47
CA LEU A 3 -3.93 4.09 -11.56
C LEU A 3 -2.46 4.41 -11.30
N PHE A 4 -2.13 4.87 -10.08
CA PHE A 4 -0.75 5.14 -9.67
C PHE A 4 0.14 3.90 -9.78
N ILE A 5 -0.35 2.75 -9.30
CA ILE A 5 0.38 1.48 -9.36
C ILE A 5 0.67 1.07 -10.81
N GLN A 6 -0.30 1.23 -11.72
CA GLN A 6 -0.12 0.92 -13.13
C GLN A 6 0.90 1.86 -13.80
N MET A 7 0.80 3.17 -13.55
CA MET A 7 1.77 4.14 -14.06
C MET A 7 3.18 3.85 -13.55
N PHE A 8 3.31 3.57 -12.25
CA PHE A 8 4.58 3.17 -11.66
C PHE A 8 5.13 1.91 -12.32
N ARG A 9 4.30 0.89 -12.52
CA ARG A 9 4.72 -0.36 -13.17
C ARG A 9 5.25 -0.12 -14.58
N PHE A 10 4.54 0.68 -15.39
CA PHE A 10 4.98 1.00 -16.76
C PHE A 10 6.31 1.76 -16.80
N ALA A 11 6.58 2.60 -15.82
CA ALA A 11 7.85 3.31 -15.72
C ALA A 11 8.97 2.43 -15.13
N ALA A 12 8.65 1.66 -14.09
CA ALA A 12 9.64 0.86 -13.34
C ALA A 12 10.12 -0.38 -14.12
N GLU A 13 9.25 -1.05 -14.90
CA GLU A 13 9.63 -2.25 -15.63
C GLU A 13 10.80 -2.00 -16.62
N PRO A 14 10.72 -1.06 -17.58
CA PRO A 14 11.84 -0.81 -18.48
C PRO A 14 13.09 -0.34 -17.74
N PHE A 15 12.93 0.49 -16.71
CA PHE A 15 14.04 0.94 -15.87
C PHE A 15 14.78 -0.23 -15.21
N PHE A 16 14.08 -1.20 -14.66
CA PHE A 16 14.69 -2.37 -14.04
C PHE A 16 15.42 -3.25 -15.07
N PHE A 17 14.84 -3.45 -16.24
CA PHE A 17 15.48 -4.22 -17.30
C PHE A 17 16.76 -3.56 -17.82
N GLN A 18 16.74 -2.26 -18.07
CA GLN A 18 17.91 -1.52 -18.54
C GLN A 18 19.08 -1.60 -17.56
N ARG A 19 18.79 -1.59 -16.25
CA ARG A 19 19.82 -1.62 -15.21
C ARG A 19 20.14 -3.01 -14.68
N ALA A 20 19.53 -4.07 -15.20
CA ALA A 20 19.67 -5.43 -14.67
C ALA A 20 21.14 -5.94 -14.65
N GLN A 21 21.97 -5.49 -15.59
CA GLN A 21 23.37 -5.88 -15.72
C GLN A 21 24.34 -4.99 -14.93
N ASN A 22 23.89 -3.85 -14.39
CA ASN A 22 24.74 -2.91 -13.70
C ASN A 22 25.06 -3.38 -12.27
N LYS A 23 26.30 -3.11 -11.83
CA LYS A 23 26.71 -3.33 -10.44
C LYS A 23 25.83 -2.46 -9.53
N GLY A 24 25.20 -3.06 -8.50
CA GLY A 24 24.33 -2.31 -7.57
C GLY A 24 22.84 -2.30 -7.91
N SER A 25 22.42 -2.84 -9.06
CA SER A 25 21.02 -2.89 -9.49
C SER A 25 20.07 -3.47 -8.43
N LYS A 26 20.49 -4.54 -7.74
CA LYS A 26 19.70 -5.17 -6.66
C LYS A 26 19.46 -4.23 -5.48
N GLN A 27 20.44 -3.41 -5.11
CA GLN A 27 20.27 -2.41 -4.05
C GLN A 27 19.30 -1.31 -4.46
N LEU A 28 19.38 -0.88 -5.72
CA LEU A 28 18.46 0.09 -6.29
C LEU A 28 17.02 -0.41 -6.27
N TYR A 29 16.77 -1.69 -6.62
CA TYR A 29 15.43 -2.29 -6.56
C TYR A 29 14.86 -2.31 -5.14
N ALA A 30 15.72 -2.59 -4.14
CA ALA A 30 15.32 -2.52 -2.74
C ALA A 30 14.96 -1.10 -2.30
N ILE A 31 15.72 -0.09 -2.74
CA ILE A 31 15.45 1.32 -2.46
C ILE A 31 14.13 1.76 -3.11
N VAL A 32 13.91 1.42 -4.38
CA VAL A 32 12.66 1.74 -5.09
C VAL A 32 11.44 1.16 -4.35
N MET A 33 11.55 -0.06 -3.81
CA MET A 33 10.50 -0.69 -3.02
C MET A 33 10.17 0.11 -1.74
N GLU A 34 11.21 0.62 -1.03
CA GLU A 34 11.02 1.44 0.17
C GLU A 34 10.28 2.75 -0.16
N PHE A 35 10.71 3.47 -1.19
CA PHE A 35 10.06 4.71 -1.63
C PHE A 35 8.64 4.47 -2.14
N PHE A 36 8.43 3.41 -2.92
CA PHE A 36 7.11 3.01 -3.39
C PHE A 36 6.15 2.76 -2.22
N THR A 37 6.61 2.00 -1.21
CA THR A 37 5.83 1.69 -0.01
C THR A 37 5.45 2.96 0.76
N ALA A 38 6.41 3.89 0.94
CA ALA A 38 6.16 5.16 1.60
C ALA A 38 5.14 6.02 0.84
N PHE A 39 5.25 6.08 -0.49
CA PHE A 39 4.32 6.87 -1.31
C PHE A 39 2.92 6.25 -1.34
N CYS A 40 2.81 4.93 -1.44
CA CYS A 40 1.53 4.24 -1.34
C CYS A 40 0.86 4.46 0.02
N GLY A 41 1.66 4.46 1.10
CA GLY A 41 1.18 4.79 2.45
C GLY A 41 0.65 6.22 2.55
N LEU A 42 1.31 7.18 1.88
CA LEU A 42 0.82 8.57 1.81
C LEU A 42 -0.55 8.65 1.12
N ILE A 43 -0.73 7.95 0.00
CA ILE A 43 -2.03 7.90 -0.69
C ILE A 43 -3.09 7.24 0.20
N LEU A 44 -2.74 6.11 0.85
CA LEU A 44 -3.65 5.41 1.75
C LEU A 44 -4.11 6.31 2.88
N LEU A 45 -3.18 6.96 3.57
CA LEU A 45 -3.48 7.88 4.67
C LEU A 45 -4.23 9.13 4.16
N GLY A 46 -3.84 9.68 3.01
CA GLY A 46 -4.56 10.80 2.41
C GLY A 46 -6.02 10.49 2.15
N VAL A 47 -6.34 9.30 1.63
CA VAL A 47 -7.75 8.90 1.45
C VAL A 47 -8.42 8.58 2.78
N PHE A 48 -7.75 7.87 3.69
CA PHE A 48 -8.29 7.45 4.98
C PHE A 48 -8.65 8.63 5.88
N LEU A 49 -7.74 9.59 6.03
CA LEU A 49 -7.94 10.76 6.89
C LEU A 49 -9.03 11.71 6.36
N TYR A 50 -9.24 11.73 5.05
CA TYR A 50 -10.22 12.61 4.41
C TYR A 50 -11.46 11.85 3.89
N LEU A 51 -11.74 10.64 4.40
CA LEU A 51 -12.90 9.84 4.01
C LEU A 51 -14.21 10.60 4.13
N ASP A 52 -14.39 11.41 5.18
CA ASP A 52 -15.59 12.23 5.39
C ASP A 52 -15.80 13.25 4.26
N VAL A 53 -14.72 13.81 3.73
CA VAL A 53 -14.78 14.74 2.58
C VAL A 53 -15.16 13.98 1.31
N PHE A 54 -14.58 12.81 1.09
CA PHE A 54 -14.95 11.94 -0.03
C PHE A 54 -16.41 11.47 0.06
N ALA A 55 -16.94 11.29 1.30
CA ALA A 55 -18.35 10.95 1.52
C ALA A 55 -19.33 12.02 0.99
N LEU A 56 -18.91 13.28 0.86
CA LEU A 56 -19.74 14.34 0.29
C LEU A 56 -19.95 14.16 -1.22
N ILE A 57 -18.94 13.62 -1.90
CA ILE A 57 -18.95 13.39 -3.35
C ILE A 57 -19.71 12.10 -3.69
N ILE A 58 -19.67 11.12 -2.77
CA ILE A 58 -20.31 9.80 -2.96
C ILE A 58 -21.80 9.88 -2.60
N GLY A 59 -22.65 9.34 -3.47
CA GLY A 59 -24.09 9.25 -3.24
C GLY A 59 -24.43 8.53 -1.92
N LYS A 60 -25.54 8.96 -1.30
CA LYS A 60 -25.93 8.49 0.05
C LYS A 60 -26.05 6.96 0.16
N ASP A 61 -26.52 6.30 -0.90
CA ASP A 61 -26.73 4.86 -0.93
C ASP A 61 -25.42 4.05 -0.92
N PHE A 62 -24.30 4.65 -1.35
CA PHE A 62 -22.99 4.01 -1.40
C PHE A 62 -22.12 4.28 -0.16
N ARG A 63 -22.56 5.14 0.76
CA ARG A 63 -21.79 5.48 1.97
C ARG A 63 -21.59 4.32 2.92
N SER A 64 -22.50 3.35 2.93
CA SER A 64 -22.37 2.12 3.72
C SER A 64 -21.11 1.31 3.36
N GLY A 65 -20.65 1.40 2.11
CA GLY A 65 -19.45 0.74 1.61
C GLY A 65 -18.13 1.46 1.92
N MET A 66 -18.16 2.67 2.47
CA MET A 66 -16.92 3.46 2.67
C MET A 66 -15.96 2.83 3.67
N GLY A 67 -16.45 2.07 4.64
CA GLY A 67 -15.62 1.34 5.59
C GLY A 67 -14.67 0.32 4.95
N VAL A 68 -14.98 -0.13 3.72
CA VAL A 68 -14.15 -1.07 2.97
C VAL A 68 -12.97 -0.38 2.26
N VAL A 69 -13.07 0.93 2.02
CA VAL A 69 -12.07 1.69 1.25
C VAL A 69 -10.65 1.55 1.81
N PRO A 70 -10.39 1.67 3.12
CA PRO A 70 -9.04 1.50 3.67
C PRO A 70 -8.47 0.10 3.43
N ILE A 71 -9.30 -0.93 3.53
CA ILE A 71 -8.91 -2.33 3.30
C ILE A 71 -8.54 -2.53 1.83
N MET A 72 -9.33 -1.98 0.91
CA MET A 72 -9.04 -2.03 -0.52
C MET A 72 -7.77 -1.26 -0.87
N LEU A 73 -7.52 -0.10 -0.25
CA LEU A 73 -6.28 0.65 -0.46
C LEU A 73 -5.06 -0.13 0.03
N LEU A 74 -5.16 -0.79 1.20
CA LEU A 74 -4.11 -1.66 1.71
C LEU A 74 -3.87 -2.86 0.76
N SER A 75 -4.94 -3.44 0.23
CA SER A 75 -4.85 -4.52 -0.76
C SER A 75 -4.11 -4.08 -2.02
N TYR A 76 -4.45 -2.91 -2.56
CA TYR A 76 -3.75 -2.34 -3.72
C TYR A 76 -2.29 -2.00 -3.40
N MET A 77 -1.99 -1.51 -2.19
CA MET A 77 -0.60 -1.30 -1.77
C MET A 77 0.20 -2.61 -1.84
N LEU A 78 -0.36 -3.72 -1.32
CA LEU A 78 0.26 -5.04 -1.42
C LEU A 78 0.41 -5.51 -2.87
N LEU A 79 -0.57 -5.25 -3.74
CA LEU A 79 -0.46 -5.53 -5.16
C LEU A 79 0.70 -4.79 -5.81
N GLY A 80 0.87 -3.51 -5.50
CA GLY A 80 1.98 -2.71 -6.01
C GLY A 80 3.35 -3.22 -5.50
N MET A 81 3.42 -3.61 -4.23
CA MET A 81 4.60 -4.25 -3.65
C MET A 81 4.88 -5.60 -4.32
N LEU A 82 3.84 -6.38 -4.62
CA LEU A 82 3.96 -7.63 -5.36
C LEU A 82 4.59 -7.40 -6.74
N PHE A 83 4.21 -6.35 -7.47
CA PHE A 83 4.82 -6.03 -8.77
C PHE A 83 6.31 -5.74 -8.64
N ASN A 84 6.75 -5.01 -7.61
CA ASN A 84 8.16 -4.78 -7.35
C ASN A 84 8.91 -6.07 -7.05
N VAL A 85 8.38 -6.88 -6.13
CA VAL A 85 9.02 -8.14 -5.75
C VAL A 85 9.03 -9.11 -6.93
N SER A 86 8.00 -9.11 -7.77
CA SER A 86 7.83 -10.00 -8.93
C SER A 86 8.88 -9.81 -10.03
N MET A 87 9.68 -8.75 -9.99
CA MET A 87 10.76 -8.54 -10.96
C MET A 87 11.76 -9.69 -11.00
N TRP A 88 11.93 -10.45 -9.90
CA TRP A 88 12.87 -11.56 -9.85
C TRP A 88 12.63 -12.62 -10.92
N TYR A 89 11.38 -13.04 -11.15
CA TYR A 89 11.11 -14.08 -12.16
C TYR A 89 11.21 -13.55 -13.58
N LYS A 90 10.95 -12.26 -13.81
CA LYS A 90 11.15 -11.60 -15.11
C LYS A 90 12.64 -11.51 -15.44
N LEU A 91 13.46 -11.05 -14.47
CA LEU A 91 14.92 -10.89 -14.63
C LEU A 91 15.68 -12.23 -14.67
N SER A 92 15.16 -13.28 -14.01
CA SER A 92 15.77 -14.61 -14.02
C SER A 92 15.26 -15.53 -15.14
N GLY A 93 14.37 -15.05 -16.02
CA GLY A 93 13.77 -15.85 -17.10
C GLY A 93 12.76 -16.90 -16.64
N LYS A 94 12.36 -16.89 -15.35
CA LYS A 94 11.43 -17.87 -14.77
C LYS A 94 9.97 -17.38 -14.78
N THR A 95 9.53 -16.82 -15.89
CA THR A 95 8.19 -16.20 -16.04
C THR A 95 7.04 -17.16 -15.76
N ASN A 96 7.24 -18.48 -15.95
CA ASN A 96 6.23 -19.49 -15.60
C ASN A 96 5.84 -19.49 -14.12
N MET A 97 6.71 -18.96 -13.22
CA MET A 97 6.38 -18.82 -11.81
C MET A 97 5.26 -17.80 -11.56
N ALA A 98 5.08 -16.85 -12.47
CA ALA A 98 3.96 -15.91 -12.40
C ALA A 98 2.61 -16.62 -12.39
N ILE A 99 2.46 -17.69 -13.21
CA ILE A 99 1.23 -18.47 -13.32
C ILE A 99 0.91 -19.12 -11.96
N TRP A 100 1.90 -19.77 -11.33
CA TRP A 100 1.71 -20.45 -10.04
C TRP A 100 1.36 -19.46 -8.92
N ILE A 101 2.04 -18.30 -8.88
CA ILE A 101 1.75 -17.26 -7.90
C ILE A 101 0.32 -16.73 -8.09
N THR A 102 -0.09 -16.50 -9.34
CA THR A 102 -1.44 -16.01 -9.65
C THR A 102 -2.50 -17.05 -9.34
N LEU A 103 -2.25 -18.34 -9.63
CA LEU A 103 -3.15 -19.43 -9.27
C LEU A 103 -3.34 -19.55 -7.75
N ALA A 104 -2.26 -19.40 -6.96
CA ALA A 104 -2.38 -19.36 -5.51
C ALA A 104 -3.29 -18.21 -5.04
N GLY A 105 -3.15 -17.02 -5.63
CA GLY A 105 -4.03 -15.90 -5.35
C GLY A 105 -5.49 -16.17 -5.73
N LEU A 106 -5.72 -16.77 -6.91
CA LEU A 106 -7.06 -17.15 -7.37
C LEU A 106 -7.74 -18.13 -6.39
N VAL A 107 -7.02 -19.16 -5.96
CA VAL A 107 -7.55 -20.14 -4.98
C VAL A 107 -7.94 -19.44 -3.67
N VAL A 108 -7.08 -18.58 -3.14
CA VAL A 108 -7.37 -17.85 -1.89
C VAL A 108 -8.59 -16.94 -2.06
N THR A 109 -8.64 -16.15 -3.13
CA THR A 109 -9.79 -15.25 -3.39
C THR A 109 -11.10 -16.05 -3.51
N THR A 110 -11.07 -17.16 -4.26
CA THR A 110 -12.26 -18.00 -4.46
C THR A 110 -12.72 -18.63 -3.13
N LEU A 111 -11.81 -19.20 -2.36
CA LEU A 111 -12.14 -19.80 -1.07
C LEU A 111 -12.73 -18.77 -0.09
N VAL A 112 -12.10 -17.61 0.05
CA VAL A 112 -12.60 -16.58 0.95
C VAL A 112 -13.98 -16.09 0.50
N ASN A 113 -14.19 -15.84 -0.78
CA ASN A 113 -15.49 -15.39 -1.28
C ASN A 113 -16.58 -16.45 -1.13
N VAL A 114 -16.33 -17.72 -1.51
CA VAL A 114 -17.32 -18.78 -1.39
C VAL A 114 -17.74 -19.00 0.07
N ILE A 115 -16.80 -18.95 1.01
CA ILE A 115 -17.08 -19.23 2.43
C ILE A 115 -17.70 -18.04 3.14
N PHE A 116 -17.21 -16.83 2.90
CA PHE A 116 -17.54 -15.64 3.71
C PHE A 116 -18.52 -14.68 3.05
N MET A 117 -18.63 -14.66 1.71
CA MET A 117 -19.53 -13.72 1.02
C MET A 117 -21.00 -13.87 1.41
N PRO A 118 -21.55 -15.09 1.65
CA PRO A 118 -22.93 -15.23 2.08
C PRO A 118 -23.23 -14.58 3.46
N LYS A 119 -22.20 -14.45 4.33
CA LYS A 119 -22.33 -13.89 5.69
C LYS A 119 -21.95 -12.42 5.77
N PHE A 120 -20.90 -12.00 5.05
CA PHE A 120 -20.26 -10.68 5.18
C PHE A 120 -20.41 -9.81 3.93
N SER A 121 -21.09 -10.29 2.87
CA SER A 121 -21.33 -9.53 1.64
C SER A 121 -20.05 -8.90 1.08
N PHE A 122 -20.06 -7.60 0.78
CA PHE A 122 -18.92 -6.87 0.18
C PHE A 122 -17.65 -6.81 1.07
N TRP A 123 -17.78 -6.99 2.40
CA TRP A 123 -16.62 -7.10 3.29
C TRP A 123 -15.77 -8.32 3.00
N ALA A 124 -16.43 -9.45 2.68
CA ALA A 124 -15.73 -10.68 2.33
C ALA A 124 -14.88 -10.50 1.06
N ALA A 125 -15.40 -9.78 0.06
CA ALA A 125 -14.67 -9.47 -1.16
C ALA A 125 -13.41 -8.63 -0.87
N ALA A 126 -13.50 -7.61 0.01
CA ALA A 126 -12.36 -6.78 0.38
C ALA A 126 -11.28 -7.58 1.13
N PHE A 127 -11.66 -8.39 2.10
CA PHE A 127 -10.72 -9.28 2.81
C PHE A 127 -10.16 -10.38 1.90
N GLY A 128 -10.96 -10.88 0.95
CA GLY A 128 -10.52 -11.84 -0.06
C GLY A 128 -9.40 -11.26 -0.94
N HIS A 129 -9.54 -10.02 -1.40
CA HIS A 129 -8.49 -9.32 -2.13
C HIS A 129 -7.23 -9.11 -1.28
N LEU A 130 -7.40 -8.65 -0.03
CA LEU A 130 -6.29 -8.44 0.89
C LEU A 130 -5.51 -9.74 1.13
N ALA A 131 -6.22 -10.81 1.46
CA ALA A 131 -5.62 -12.13 1.72
C ALA A 131 -4.91 -12.68 0.47
N SER A 132 -5.54 -12.57 -0.70
CA SER A 132 -4.96 -13.00 -1.96
C SER A 132 -3.64 -12.31 -2.27
N TYR A 133 -3.63 -10.97 -2.26
CA TYR A 133 -2.42 -10.20 -2.55
C TYR A 133 -1.32 -10.41 -1.50
N LEU A 134 -1.70 -10.60 -0.23
CA LEU A 134 -0.76 -10.94 0.84
C LEU A 134 -0.09 -12.29 0.60
N VAL A 135 -0.87 -13.33 0.28
CA VAL A 135 -0.35 -14.66 -0.02
C VAL A 135 0.55 -14.65 -1.26
N MET A 136 0.10 -14.00 -2.34
CA MET A 136 0.92 -13.85 -3.56
C MET A 136 2.23 -13.12 -3.27
N PHE A 137 2.18 -12.05 -2.47
CA PHE A 137 3.37 -11.28 -2.07
C PHE A 137 4.34 -12.13 -1.26
N ILE A 138 3.85 -12.89 -0.26
CA ILE A 138 4.71 -13.75 0.56
C ILE A 138 5.35 -14.84 -0.30
N ILE A 139 4.57 -15.53 -1.14
CA ILE A 139 5.11 -16.57 -2.03
C ILE A 139 6.17 -15.99 -2.96
N SER A 140 5.88 -14.83 -3.59
CA SER A 140 6.83 -14.18 -4.50
C SER A 140 8.10 -13.70 -3.76
N ALA A 141 7.98 -13.19 -2.53
CA ALA A 141 9.13 -12.76 -1.72
C ALA A 141 10.04 -13.94 -1.33
N VAL A 142 9.45 -15.06 -0.90
CA VAL A 142 10.19 -16.26 -0.52
C VAL A 142 10.90 -16.89 -1.73
N LEU A 143 10.20 -17.01 -2.85
CA LEU A 143 10.81 -17.54 -4.09
C LEU A 143 11.86 -16.57 -4.64
N GLY A 144 11.61 -15.27 -4.58
CA GLY A 144 12.57 -14.24 -4.99
C GLY A 144 13.86 -14.29 -4.18
N ALA A 145 13.77 -14.46 -2.86
CA ALA A 145 14.94 -14.64 -2.00
C ALA A 145 15.77 -15.87 -2.37
N LYS A 146 15.14 -16.93 -2.88
CA LYS A 146 15.82 -18.16 -3.29
C LYS A 146 16.46 -18.07 -4.69
N TYR A 147 15.76 -17.49 -5.67
CA TYR A 147 16.20 -17.53 -7.07
C TYR A 147 16.94 -16.27 -7.53
N TYR A 148 16.58 -15.12 -6.98
CA TYR A 148 17.22 -13.83 -7.32
C TYR A 148 17.23 -12.94 -6.08
N PRO A 149 18.19 -13.13 -5.15
CA PRO A 149 18.19 -12.43 -3.86
C PRO A 149 18.40 -10.93 -4.07
N ILE A 150 17.36 -10.17 -3.77
CA ILE A 150 17.40 -8.71 -3.68
C ILE A 150 17.45 -8.37 -2.19
N PRO A 151 18.37 -7.47 -1.74
CA PRO A 151 18.54 -7.14 -0.32
C PRO A 151 17.44 -6.17 0.16
N TYR A 152 16.18 -6.62 0.20
CA TYR A 152 15.08 -5.83 0.73
C TYR A 152 15.27 -5.54 2.22
N SER A 153 15.13 -4.28 2.62
CA SER A 153 15.18 -3.89 4.04
C SER A 153 13.81 -4.12 4.70
N TRP A 154 13.47 -5.38 4.99
CA TRP A 154 12.18 -5.76 5.61
C TRP A 154 11.90 -5.00 6.92
N LYS A 155 12.96 -4.66 7.68
CA LYS A 155 12.84 -3.85 8.91
C LYS A 155 12.27 -2.45 8.61
N ARG A 156 12.71 -1.80 7.54
CA ARG A 156 12.22 -0.46 7.17
C ARG A 156 10.83 -0.53 6.56
N ILE A 157 10.57 -1.51 5.70
CA ILE A 157 9.22 -1.75 5.16
C ILE A 157 8.26 -2.00 6.32
N GLY A 158 8.61 -2.85 7.27
CA GLY A 158 7.82 -3.07 8.49
C GLY A 158 7.63 -1.79 9.32
N ALA A 159 8.67 -0.97 9.48
CA ALA A 159 8.57 0.32 10.18
C ALA A 159 7.59 1.29 9.47
N LEU A 160 7.58 1.32 8.13
CA LEU A 160 6.60 2.10 7.36
C LEU A 160 5.17 1.61 7.60
N PHE A 161 4.93 0.29 7.63
CA PHE A 161 3.62 -0.27 7.97
C PHE A 161 3.19 0.06 9.40
N VAL A 162 4.13 -0.02 10.36
CA VAL A 162 3.86 0.39 11.76
C VAL A 162 3.52 1.88 11.83
N LEU A 163 4.24 2.72 11.09
CA LEU A 163 3.97 4.15 11.03
C LEU A 163 2.56 4.45 10.44
N ILE A 164 2.18 3.75 9.35
CA ILE A 164 0.83 3.86 8.77
C ILE A 164 -0.21 3.44 9.81
N GLY A 165 -0.03 2.28 10.45
CA GLY A 165 -0.94 1.77 11.47
C GLY A 165 -1.06 2.70 12.68
N ALA A 166 0.05 3.29 13.13
CA ALA A 166 0.07 4.25 14.24
C ALA A 166 -0.71 5.53 13.90
N VAL A 167 -0.53 6.07 12.69
CA VAL A 167 -1.29 7.26 12.24
C VAL A 167 -2.78 6.96 12.09
N CYS A 168 -3.14 5.80 11.51
CA CYS A 168 -4.54 5.36 11.44
C CYS A 168 -5.16 5.19 12.83
N GLY A 169 -4.45 4.50 13.73
CA GLY A 169 -4.93 4.28 15.11
C GLY A 169 -5.09 5.58 15.87
N LEU A 170 -4.13 6.50 15.76
CA LEU A 170 -4.20 7.81 16.40
C LEU A 170 -5.36 8.66 15.86
N SER A 171 -5.59 8.63 14.54
CA SER A 171 -6.74 9.30 13.93
C SER A 171 -8.06 8.74 14.44
N MET A 172 -8.20 7.41 14.51
CA MET A 172 -9.41 6.77 15.04
C MET A 172 -9.65 7.12 16.53
N LEU A 173 -8.60 7.17 17.33
CA LEU A 173 -8.70 7.57 18.74
C LEU A 173 -9.13 9.03 18.86
N MET A 174 -8.54 9.93 18.07
CA MET A 174 -8.92 11.34 18.05
C MET A 174 -10.38 11.52 17.61
N ASP A 175 -10.80 10.81 16.57
CA ASP A 175 -12.17 10.88 16.07
C ASP A 175 -13.18 10.41 17.13
N ASN A 176 -12.88 9.34 17.85
CA ASN A 176 -13.74 8.82 18.90
C ASN A 176 -13.77 9.71 20.15
N MET A 177 -12.64 10.32 20.53
CA MET A 177 -12.54 11.09 21.78
C MET A 177 -12.94 12.56 21.61
N MET A 178 -12.55 13.19 20.49
CA MET A 178 -12.71 14.63 20.31
C MET A 178 -13.80 15.00 19.30
N PHE A 179 -14.07 14.12 18.33
CA PHE A 179 -14.94 14.40 17.20
C PHE A 179 -16.08 13.38 17.07
N ALA A 180 -16.49 12.74 18.18
CA ALA A 180 -17.62 11.80 18.18
C ALA A 180 -18.88 12.51 17.63
N GLY A 181 -19.37 12.04 16.46
CA GLY A 181 -20.53 12.63 15.78
C GLY A 181 -20.25 13.83 14.87
N VAL A 182 -19.00 14.28 14.73
CA VAL A 182 -18.64 15.36 13.79
C VAL A 182 -18.48 14.78 12.38
N ASN A 183 -19.37 15.17 11.46
CA ASN A 183 -19.38 14.75 10.08
C ASN A 183 -19.37 15.97 9.14
N ALA A 184 -18.66 15.90 8.04
CA ALA A 184 -18.48 17.00 7.08
C ALA A 184 -19.81 17.54 6.49
N GLY A 185 -20.89 16.74 6.50
CA GLY A 185 -22.18 17.11 5.92
C GLY A 185 -23.25 17.62 6.90
N SER A 186 -23.05 17.53 8.22
CA SER A 186 -24.09 17.82 9.22
C SER A 186 -23.61 18.60 10.45
N SER A 187 -22.30 18.79 10.61
CA SER A 187 -21.71 19.45 11.77
C SER A 187 -21.35 20.91 11.52
N PRO A 188 -21.16 21.75 12.56
CA PRO A 188 -20.69 23.12 12.42
C PRO A 188 -19.38 23.19 11.64
N ALA A 189 -19.27 24.15 10.70
CA ALA A 189 -18.09 24.27 9.84
C ALA A 189 -16.78 24.40 10.64
N SER A 190 -16.81 25.05 11.80
CA SER A 190 -15.64 25.20 12.70
C SER A 190 -15.10 23.86 13.19
N ALA A 191 -15.99 22.95 13.61
CA ALA A 191 -15.60 21.61 14.12
C ALA A 191 -15.01 20.75 12.99
N VAL A 192 -15.59 20.81 11.80
CA VAL A 192 -15.10 20.11 10.63
C VAL A 192 -13.71 20.61 10.22
N VAL A 193 -13.51 21.93 10.20
CA VAL A 193 -12.22 22.54 9.88
C VAL A 193 -11.15 22.13 10.88
N VAL A 194 -11.43 22.15 12.19
CA VAL A 194 -10.48 21.71 13.22
C VAL A 194 -10.11 20.23 13.03
N LYS A 195 -11.09 19.36 12.77
CA LYS A 195 -10.84 17.94 12.46
C LYS A 195 -9.90 17.78 11.28
N LEU A 196 -10.18 18.46 10.16
CA LEU A 196 -9.36 18.38 8.94
C LEU A 196 -7.94 18.94 9.16
N LEU A 197 -7.78 20.01 9.94
CA LEU A 197 -6.46 20.55 10.28
C LEU A 197 -5.64 19.53 11.09
N LEU A 198 -6.23 18.88 12.09
CA LEU A 198 -5.56 17.85 12.86
C LEU A 198 -5.18 16.63 12.00
N HIS A 199 -6.05 16.21 11.10
CA HIS A 199 -5.74 15.15 10.12
C HIS A 199 -4.58 15.56 9.19
N THR A 200 -4.52 16.84 8.78
CA THR A 200 -3.38 17.36 7.98
C THR A 200 -2.08 17.30 8.78
N VAL A 201 -2.11 17.61 10.08
CA VAL A 201 -0.94 17.49 10.96
C VAL A 201 -0.49 16.02 11.05
N LEU A 202 -1.40 15.06 11.19
CA LEU A 202 -1.08 13.64 11.19
C LEU A 202 -0.42 13.20 9.87
N LEU A 203 -0.92 13.70 8.75
CA LEU A 203 -0.31 13.44 7.44
C LEU A 203 1.11 14.02 7.34
N ALA A 204 1.32 15.23 7.87
CA ALA A 204 2.64 15.86 7.94
C ALA A 204 3.61 15.06 8.84
N VAL A 205 3.13 14.52 9.97
CA VAL A 205 3.91 13.64 10.86
C VAL A 205 4.30 12.36 10.11
N TYR A 206 3.40 11.75 9.35
CA TYR A 206 3.72 10.61 8.50
C TYR A 206 4.82 10.95 7.49
N PHE A 207 4.68 12.08 6.79
CA PHE A 207 5.67 12.52 5.81
C PHE A 207 7.05 12.74 6.45
N ALA A 208 7.11 13.39 7.61
CA ALA A 208 8.34 13.58 8.38
C ALA A 208 8.95 12.24 8.83
N GLY A 209 8.12 11.30 9.29
CA GLY A 209 8.54 9.95 9.65
C GLY A 209 9.13 9.18 8.45
N CYS A 210 8.51 9.27 7.29
CA CYS A 210 9.04 8.70 6.04
C CYS A 210 10.38 9.34 5.67
N ALA A 211 10.48 10.67 5.72
CA ALA A 211 11.72 11.38 5.42
C ALA A 211 12.85 10.96 6.36
N PHE A 212 12.56 10.75 7.65
CA PHE A 212 13.54 10.25 8.63
C PHE A 212 13.97 8.80 8.34
N LEU A 213 13.02 7.90 8.07
CA LEU A 213 13.30 6.48 7.81
C LEU A 213 14.07 6.27 6.50
N LEU A 214 13.84 7.12 5.49
CA LEU A 214 14.47 7.05 4.18
C LEU A 214 15.71 7.94 4.05
N LYS A 215 16.01 8.74 5.09
CA LYS A 215 17.22 9.58 5.13
C LYS A 215 18.49 8.72 4.93
N GLY A 216 19.29 9.09 3.96
CA GLY A 216 20.51 8.33 3.61
C GLY A 216 20.31 7.32 2.46
N ARG A 217 19.09 6.82 2.22
CA ARG A 217 18.80 5.95 1.05
C ARG A 217 18.80 6.73 -0.25
N TYR A 218 18.35 7.97 -0.22
CA TYR A 218 18.41 8.88 -1.36
C TYR A 218 19.86 9.10 -1.84
N LYS A 219 20.80 9.30 -0.92
CA LYS A 219 22.23 9.41 -1.26
C LYS A 219 22.80 8.13 -1.87
N MET A 220 22.39 6.96 -1.36
CA MET A 220 22.79 5.67 -1.95
C MET A 220 22.21 5.46 -3.35
N ALA A 221 20.98 5.89 -3.60
CA ALA A 221 20.37 5.80 -4.92
C ALA A 221 21.14 6.64 -5.94
N LEU A 222 21.54 7.86 -5.59
CA LEU A 222 22.34 8.73 -6.45
C LEU A 222 23.76 8.16 -6.71
N ALA A 223 24.39 7.59 -5.69
CA ALA A 223 25.72 6.98 -5.82
C ALA A 223 25.76 5.70 -6.66
N THR A 224 24.61 5.09 -6.94
CA THR A 224 24.50 3.95 -7.87
C THR A 224 24.26 4.39 -9.34
N GLU A 225 24.13 5.69 -9.57
CA GLU A 225 23.98 6.29 -10.91
C GLU A 225 25.32 6.73 -11.55
N GLU A 226 26.35 6.92 -10.74
CA GLU A 226 27.74 7.15 -11.16
C GLU A 226 28.51 5.82 -11.32
#